data_a090d49ace7aec0824d8d4ab8544eb0a
#
_entry.id   a090d49ace7aec0824d8d4ab8544eb0a
#
_cell.length_a   1.000
_cell.length_b   1.000
_cell.length_c   1.000
_cell.angle_alpha   90.00
_cell.angle_beta   90.00
_cell.angle_gamma   90.00
#
_symmetry.space_group_name_H-M   'P 1'
#
loop_
_entity.id
_entity.type
_entity.pdbx_description
1 polymer ?
#
loop_
_entity_poly.entity_id
_entity_poly.type
_entity_poly.pdbx_seq_one_letter_code
_entity_poly.pdbx_strand_id
1 'polypeptide(L)'
;MTTNKRHILLNGYVSPENYRSRSNGRSPQVPARDRAVHGISLLNQYSRILNHYDERPRLPPVTDEKGIYVRLISFEQCDLPIDKIDNTYFKLCSLVKSNNRETAIIYINENDRTKFTKKINDYLNPSKDGIEFPRNHLLIDSIQNIELADITSFWTDKKDLIPDDHGVEKWFELWLKGNKEDVLNIARRLCERINGRLGNTSINFFDTTVVLIRTSLSRLKVCPELISNLKEIRSARDDISVIVNSLPTEQHQWAENVAARITRNNEADVSVCILDTGVNYNNPLLSRFTNSSLAAAWDISWPLFDDYNQRPYNDHDSRQAGLCVYGDFLSVLLNDQDISIPYNIESGRILPPRATNDPNLYGAITTGTSSRLELENPNWRRVYSLAVTAEPNTLGGQPSSWSAEIDKFSFGLEDDIRRLFIISAGNSQPTNLELDYWDSVTLAEIEDPAQSWNALTVGAYTDKTTHTDREYDGWSPFAMSEDIAPSSRSSVSWGWKKHAPYKPDLVEEGGNKLISPSRDEITNTIELSLLTTSGRATNQLFEVNSDTSAACALVSKHAAMLMAQYPEYWPETIRGLLVHTARWTSRMH
;
A
#
# COMPACT_ATOMS: atom_id res chain seq x y z
N MET A 1 25.93 8.37 -24.14
CA MET A 1 25.56 8.80 -25.51
C MET A 1 24.05 8.98 -25.52
N THR A 2 23.56 10.22 -25.52
CA THR A 2 22.14 10.52 -25.65
C THR A 2 21.67 10.16 -27.04
N THR A 3 20.96 9.06 -27.18
CA THR A 3 20.30 8.71 -28.44
C THR A 3 19.22 9.74 -28.73
N ASN A 4 19.46 10.60 -29.68
CA ASN A 4 18.51 11.58 -30.19
C ASN A 4 17.34 10.80 -30.83
N LYS A 5 16.27 10.55 -30.06
CA LYS A 5 15.07 9.89 -30.58
C LYS A 5 14.36 10.88 -31.51
N ARG A 6 14.12 10.47 -32.77
CA ARG A 6 13.36 11.29 -33.71
C ARG A 6 11.90 11.35 -33.33
N HIS A 7 11.37 12.56 -33.25
CA HIS A 7 9.92 12.76 -33.09
C HIS A 7 9.22 12.43 -34.41
N ILE A 8 8.00 11.86 -34.31
CA ILE A 8 7.12 11.69 -35.48
C ILE A 8 6.56 13.08 -35.81
N LEU A 9 6.90 13.61 -36.97
CA LEU A 9 6.36 14.87 -37.46
C LEU A 9 5.08 14.58 -38.25
N LEU A 10 3.94 15.03 -37.75
CA LEU A 10 2.62 14.83 -38.35
C LEU A 10 2.23 15.95 -39.33
N ASN A 11 3.18 16.71 -39.83
CA ASN A 11 2.97 17.92 -40.64
C ASN A 11 2.12 17.73 -41.93
N GLY A 12 1.87 16.52 -42.37
CA GLY A 12 1.03 16.23 -43.55
C GLY A 12 -0.34 15.72 -43.23
N TYR A 13 -0.69 15.51 -41.96
CA TYR A 13 -1.94 14.81 -41.55
C TYR A 13 -2.77 15.61 -40.54
N VAL A 14 -2.43 16.87 -40.30
CA VAL A 14 -3.12 17.73 -39.34
C VAL A 14 -3.92 18.78 -40.12
N SER A 15 -5.24 18.71 -40.07
CA SER A 15 -6.08 19.86 -40.43
C SER A 15 -6.14 20.80 -39.23
N PRO A 16 -5.72 22.06 -39.33
CA PRO A 16 -5.82 23.00 -38.26
C PRO A 16 -7.29 23.30 -37.96
N GLU A 17 -7.76 22.89 -36.77
CA GLU A 17 -9.02 23.34 -36.22
C GLU A 17 -8.76 24.53 -35.29
N ASN A 18 -9.61 25.56 -35.40
CA ASN A 18 -9.56 26.67 -34.46
C ASN A 18 -9.85 26.16 -33.05
N TYR A 19 -8.95 26.45 -32.12
CA TYR A 19 -9.15 26.17 -30.71
C TYR A 19 -10.50 26.75 -30.26
N ARG A 20 -11.45 25.88 -29.93
CA ARG A 20 -12.69 26.26 -29.25
C ARG A 20 -12.48 26.06 -27.77
N SER A 21 -12.46 27.17 -27.03
CA SER A 21 -12.49 27.10 -25.58
C SER A 21 -13.70 26.24 -25.14
N ARG A 22 -13.55 25.43 -24.11
CA ARG A 22 -14.65 24.61 -23.55
C ARG A 22 -15.80 25.47 -22.98
N SER A 23 -15.61 26.77 -22.81
CA SER A 23 -16.68 27.70 -22.52
C SER A 23 -17.47 27.95 -23.79
N ASN A 24 -18.62 27.33 -23.90
CA ASN A 24 -19.58 27.52 -25.00
C ASN A 24 -20.24 28.89 -24.94
N GLY A 25 -19.55 29.99 -24.66
CA GLY A 25 -20.10 31.35 -24.72
C GLY A 25 -21.47 31.59 -24.04
N ARG A 26 -21.98 30.61 -23.29
CA ARG A 26 -23.16 30.81 -22.46
C ARG A 26 -22.69 31.57 -21.23
N SER A 27 -23.23 32.76 -21.05
CA SER A 27 -23.15 33.44 -19.77
C SER A 27 -23.54 32.46 -18.68
N PRO A 28 -22.77 32.32 -17.58
CA PRO A 28 -23.12 31.43 -16.50
C PRO A 28 -24.58 31.69 -16.12
N GLN A 29 -25.39 30.64 -15.97
CA GLN A 29 -26.77 30.81 -15.50
C GLN A 29 -26.74 31.13 -14.01
N VAL A 30 -26.46 32.38 -13.72
CA VAL A 30 -26.38 32.88 -12.36
C VAL A 30 -27.80 33.07 -11.84
N PRO A 31 -28.16 32.57 -10.66
CA PRO A 31 -29.50 32.78 -10.09
C PRO A 31 -29.81 34.27 -9.99
N ALA A 32 -31.04 34.69 -10.34
CA ALA A 32 -31.49 36.04 -10.19
C ALA A 32 -31.43 36.47 -8.70
N ARG A 33 -30.76 37.60 -8.42
CA ARG A 33 -30.56 38.07 -7.05
C ARG A 33 -30.33 39.57 -7.00
N ASP A 34 -30.49 40.14 -5.81
CA ASP A 34 -30.11 41.53 -5.56
C ASP A 34 -28.58 41.66 -5.52
N ARG A 35 -28.03 42.46 -6.41
CA ARG A 35 -26.59 42.71 -6.54
C ARG A 35 -26.00 43.32 -5.29
N ALA A 36 -26.72 44.25 -4.64
CA ALA A 36 -26.20 44.95 -3.46
C ALA A 36 -26.12 43.97 -2.27
N VAL A 37 -27.16 43.17 -2.06
CA VAL A 37 -27.18 42.15 -1.00
C VAL A 37 -26.06 41.12 -1.22
N HIS A 38 -25.90 40.61 -2.45
CA HIS A 38 -24.88 39.63 -2.78
C HIS A 38 -23.46 40.20 -2.60
N GLY A 39 -23.15 41.34 -3.19
CA GLY A 39 -21.83 41.93 -3.09
C GLY A 39 -21.44 42.34 -1.66
N ILE A 40 -22.41 42.85 -0.86
CA ILE A 40 -22.19 43.13 0.57
C ILE A 40 -21.91 41.85 1.35
N SER A 41 -22.63 40.77 1.05
CA SER A 41 -22.38 39.46 1.67
C SER A 41 -20.95 38.97 1.41
N LEU A 42 -20.48 38.99 0.16
CA LEU A 42 -19.11 38.59 -0.20
C LEU A 42 -18.06 39.53 0.43
N LEU A 43 -18.33 40.82 0.47
CA LEU A 43 -17.44 41.79 1.13
C LEU A 43 -17.28 41.47 2.62
N ASN A 44 -18.38 41.17 3.29
CA ASN A 44 -18.37 40.79 4.72
C ASN A 44 -17.63 39.49 4.96
N GLN A 45 -17.83 38.48 4.11
CA GLN A 45 -17.10 37.22 4.20
C GLN A 45 -15.59 37.44 4.04
N TYR A 46 -15.18 38.17 3.02
CA TYR A 46 -13.77 38.46 2.80
C TYR A 46 -13.15 39.31 3.91
N SER A 47 -13.87 40.30 4.41
CA SER A 47 -13.42 41.15 5.54
C SER A 47 -13.21 40.32 6.81
N ARG A 48 -14.06 39.35 7.10
CA ARG A 48 -13.86 38.41 8.23
C ARG A 48 -12.58 37.60 8.07
N ILE A 49 -12.28 37.15 6.85
CA ILE A 49 -11.03 36.41 6.56
C ILE A 49 -9.81 37.34 6.84
N LEU A 50 -9.84 38.57 6.38
CA LEU A 50 -8.75 39.53 6.61
C LEU A 50 -8.55 39.83 8.10
N ASN A 51 -9.62 40.07 8.84
CA ASN A 51 -9.56 40.32 10.28
C ASN A 51 -8.97 39.10 11.02
N HIS A 52 -9.46 37.92 10.70
CA HIS A 52 -8.93 36.68 11.28
C HIS A 52 -7.44 36.47 10.99
N TYR A 53 -7.00 36.79 9.76
CA TYR A 53 -5.59 36.72 9.38
C TYR A 53 -4.73 37.74 10.16
N ASP A 54 -5.25 38.94 10.37
CA ASP A 54 -4.52 40.01 11.06
C ASP A 54 -4.45 39.81 12.59
N GLU A 55 -5.42 39.12 13.19
CA GLU A 55 -5.51 38.83 14.62
C GLU A 55 -4.68 37.63 15.07
N ARG A 56 -4.28 36.74 14.14
CA ARG A 56 -3.52 35.51 14.47
C ARG A 56 -2.06 35.83 14.85
N PRO A 57 -1.49 35.08 15.84
CA PRO A 57 -0.05 35.06 16.06
C PRO A 57 0.63 34.57 14.78
N ARG A 58 1.47 35.36 14.18
CA ARG A 58 2.12 35.01 12.91
C ARG A 58 3.29 34.08 13.14
N LEU A 59 3.22 32.89 12.57
CA LEU A 59 4.37 32.01 12.48
C LEU A 59 5.36 32.57 11.44
N PRO A 60 6.68 32.51 11.69
CA PRO A 60 7.65 32.93 10.66
C PRO A 60 7.47 32.01 9.44
N PRO A 61 7.23 32.56 8.25
CA PRO A 61 7.01 31.75 7.05
C PRO A 61 8.29 31.02 6.64
N VAL A 62 8.11 29.90 5.97
CA VAL A 62 9.19 29.13 5.35
C VAL A 62 9.53 29.71 3.97
N THR A 63 8.55 30.25 3.26
CA THR A 63 8.74 30.98 1.99
C THR A 63 8.91 32.46 2.24
N ASP A 64 9.56 33.18 1.31
CA ASP A 64 9.77 34.62 1.42
C ASP A 64 8.49 35.45 1.24
N GLU A 65 7.51 34.89 0.51
CA GLU A 65 6.22 35.53 0.28
C GLU A 65 5.26 35.24 1.44
N LYS A 66 4.53 36.27 1.87
CA LYS A 66 3.44 36.18 2.86
C LYS A 66 2.12 36.45 2.18
N GLY A 67 1.08 35.75 2.57
CA GLY A 67 -0.26 35.93 2.01
C GLY A 67 -1.28 35.02 2.62
N ILE A 68 -2.44 35.00 2.01
CA ILE A 68 -3.59 34.17 2.43
C ILE A 68 -4.06 33.28 1.30
N TYR A 69 -4.54 32.11 1.67
CA TYR A 69 -5.27 31.24 0.76
C TYR A 69 -6.76 31.39 0.98
N VAL A 70 -7.47 31.66 -0.10
CA VAL A 70 -8.91 31.90 -0.09
C VAL A 70 -9.59 30.85 -0.97
N ARG A 71 -10.66 30.27 -0.45
CA ARG A 71 -11.51 29.31 -1.15
C ARG A 71 -12.71 30.04 -1.73
N LEU A 72 -12.85 30.02 -3.06
CA LEU A 72 -13.99 30.53 -3.80
C LEU A 72 -14.90 29.39 -4.20
N ILE A 73 -16.17 29.45 -3.86
CA ILE A 73 -17.18 28.42 -4.18
C ILE A 73 -18.17 29.01 -5.16
N SER A 74 -18.35 28.37 -6.30
CA SER A 74 -19.32 28.80 -7.32
C SER A 74 -20.75 28.48 -6.93
N PHE A 75 -21.70 29.12 -7.59
CA PHE A 75 -23.08 28.62 -7.64
C PHE A 75 -23.16 27.28 -8.39
N GLU A 76 -24.24 26.54 -8.17
CA GLU A 76 -24.51 25.33 -8.95
C GLU A 76 -24.60 25.62 -10.44
N GLN A 77 -24.00 24.76 -11.25
CA GLN A 77 -23.96 24.87 -12.71
C GLN A 77 -23.29 26.16 -13.23
N CYS A 78 -22.50 26.82 -12.39
CA CYS A 78 -21.77 28.03 -12.72
C CYS A 78 -20.27 27.77 -12.63
N ASP A 79 -19.53 28.04 -13.71
CA ASP A 79 -18.08 27.89 -13.75
C ASP A 79 -17.41 29.22 -13.28
N LEU A 80 -16.29 29.10 -12.55
CA LEU A 80 -15.47 30.24 -12.16
C LEU A 80 -14.59 30.69 -13.32
N PRO A 81 -14.49 32.00 -13.62
CA PRO A 81 -13.68 32.50 -14.73
C PRO A 81 -12.18 32.45 -14.37
N ILE A 82 -11.47 31.45 -14.86
CA ILE A 82 -10.06 31.18 -14.55
C ILE A 82 -9.19 32.39 -14.84
N ASP A 83 -9.38 33.06 -15.97
CA ASP A 83 -8.63 34.27 -16.37
C ASP A 83 -8.77 35.45 -15.39
N LYS A 84 -9.78 35.41 -14.54
CA LYS A 84 -10.01 36.45 -13.51
C LYS A 84 -9.46 36.07 -12.13
N ILE A 85 -9.21 34.77 -11.89
CA ILE A 85 -8.71 34.24 -10.61
C ILE A 85 -7.27 33.71 -10.71
N ASP A 86 -6.70 33.64 -11.92
CA ASP A 86 -5.27 33.37 -12.15
C ASP A 86 -4.65 34.51 -12.93
N ASN A 87 -3.94 35.41 -12.23
CA ASN A 87 -3.34 36.61 -12.80
C ASN A 87 -2.20 37.14 -11.90
N THR A 88 -1.69 38.32 -12.15
CA THR A 88 -0.59 38.90 -11.39
C THR A 88 -0.88 39.06 -9.88
N TYR A 89 -2.13 39.28 -9.47
CA TYR A 89 -2.53 39.53 -8.08
C TYR A 89 -3.09 38.29 -7.37
N PHE A 90 -3.62 37.36 -8.12
CA PHE A 90 -4.26 36.13 -7.64
C PHE A 90 -3.62 34.95 -8.32
N LYS A 91 -3.08 34.02 -7.55
CA LYS A 91 -2.46 32.80 -8.07
C LYS A 91 -3.43 31.66 -7.83
N LEU A 92 -3.97 31.06 -8.89
CA LEU A 92 -4.79 29.85 -8.78
C LEU A 92 -3.91 28.68 -8.34
N CYS A 93 -4.31 28.01 -7.27
CA CYS A 93 -3.63 26.84 -6.73
C CYS A 93 -4.30 25.54 -7.21
N SER A 94 -5.61 25.42 -6.98
CA SER A 94 -6.39 24.28 -7.41
C SER A 94 -7.80 24.69 -7.82
N LEU A 95 -8.41 23.88 -8.70
CA LEU A 95 -9.80 24.00 -9.14
C LEU A 95 -10.42 22.60 -9.18
N VAL A 96 -11.42 22.38 -8.35
CA VAL A 96 -12.13 21.10 -8.23
C VAL A 96 -13.60 21.28 -8.57
N LYS A 97 -14.16 20.40 -9.41
CA LYS A 97 -15.57 20.35 -9.71
C LYS A 97 -16.22 19.17 -9.01
N SER A 98 -17.18 19.44 -8.14
CA SER A 98 -17.93 18.42 -7.40
C SER A 98 -19.39 18.88 -7.25
N ASN A 99 -20.35 17.98 -7.41
CA ASN A 99 -21.77 18.24 -7.24
C ASN A 99 -22.25 19.47 -8.05
N ASN A 100 -21.83 19.58 -9.32
CA ASN A 100 -22.14 20.68 -10.23
C ASN A 100 -21.69 22.08 -9.73
N ARG A 101 -20.74 22.15 -8.79
CA ARG A 101 -20.10 23.39 -8.31
C ARG A 101 -18.60 23.33 -8.55
N GLU A 102 -18.02 24.49 -8.79
CA GLU A 102 -16.58 24.64 -8.81
C GLU A 102 -16.10 25.27 -7.51
N THR A 103 -15.01 24.71 -7.00
CA THR A 103 -14.29 25.26 -5.84
C THR A 103 -12.87 25.57 -6.28
N ALA A 104 -12.47 26.82 -6.20
CA ALA A 104 -11.13 27.29 -6.51
C ALA A 104 -10.41 27.72 -5.24
N ILE A 105 -9.13 27.35 -5.11
CA ILE A 105 -8.23 27.91 -4.11
C ILE A 105 -7.31 28.88 -4.80
N ILE A 106 -7.29 30.11 -4.32
CA ILE A 106 -6.40 31.17 -4.78
C ILE A 106 -5.48 31.64 -3.67
N TYR A 107 -4.22 31.89 -3.99
CA TYR A 107 -3.28 32.58 -3.10
C TYR A 107 -3.26 34.05 -3.42
N ILE A 108 -3.36 34.89 -2.39
CA ILE A 108 -3.32 36.36 -2.47
C ILE A 108 -2.17 36.85 -1.58
N ASN A 109 -1.17 37.48 -2.21
CA ASN A 109 -0.06 38.10 -1.48
C ASN A 109 -0.55 39.17 -0.50
N GLU A 110 0.13 39.33 0.62
CA GLU A 110 -0.22 40.34 1.66
C GLU A 110 -0.36 41.74 1.09
N ASN A 111 0.48 42.13 0.14
CA ASN A 111 0.44 43.45 -0.50
C ASN A 111 -0.76 43.62 -1.46
N ASP A 112 -1.37 42.56 -1.91
CA ASP A 112 -2.47 42.54 -2.90
C ASP A 112 -3.85 42.26 -2.29
N ARG A 113 -3.94 42.09 -0.97
CA ARG A 113 -5.20 41.79 -0.25
C ARG A 113 -6.34 42.77 -0.59
N THR A 114 -6.02 44.04 -0.68
CA THR A 114 -6.98 45.10 -1.00
C THR A 114 -7.50 45.05 -2.44
N LYS A 115 -6.80 44.37 -3.34
CA LYS A 115 -7.22 44.25 -4.75
C LYS A 115 -8.52 43.43 -4.90
N PHE A 116 -8.71 42.40 -4.06
CA PHE A 116 -9.94 41.64 -4.08
C PHE A 116 -11.12 42.43 -3.50
N THR A 117 -10.92 43.13 -2.38
CA THR A 117 -11.90 44.09 -1.85
C THR A 117 -12.30 45.15 -2.89
N LYS A 118 -11.32 45.67 -3.63
CA LYS A 118 -11.59 46.63 -4.70
C LYS A 118 -12.46 46.04 -5.81
N LYS A 119 -12.21 44.75 -6.21
CA LYS A 119 -13.06 44.08 -7.24
C LYS A 119 -14.51 43.99 -6.79
N ILE A 120 -14.76 43.66 -5.51
CA ILE A 120 -16.12 43.58 -4.96
C ILE A 120 -16.77 44.97 -4.89
N ASN A 121 -16.02 46.00 -4.44
CA ASN A 121 -16.53 47.36 -4.41
C ASN A 121 -16.83 47.92 -5.81
N ASP A 122 -15.99 47.63 -6.81
CA ASP A 122 -16.23 48.01 -8.20
C ASP A 122 -17.50 47.35 -8.77
N TYR A 123 -17.82 46.12 -8.30
CA TYR A 123 -19.06 45.44 -8.65
C TYR A 123 -20.30 46.05 -7.98
N LEU A 124 -20.17 46.55 -6.74
CA LEU A 124 -21.24 47.20 -5.99
C LEU A 124 -21.57 48.59 -6.53
N ASN A 125 -20.58 49.31 -7.05
CA ASN A 125 -20.78 50.65 -7.59
C ASN A 125 -21.72 50.60 -8.81
N PRO A 126 -22.59 51.64 -8.97
CA PRO A 126 -23.48 51.70 -10.11
C PRO A 126 -22.68 51.77 -11.42
N SER A 127 -23.19 51.10 -12.43
CA SER A 127 -22.63 51.16 -13.78
C SER A 127 -22.64 52.62 -14.27
N LYS A 128 -21.57 53.01 -14.96
CA LYS A 128 -21.58 54.30 -15.66
C LYS A 128 -22.62 54.24 -16.76
N ASP A 129 -23.22 55.39 -17.06
CA ASP A 129 -24.21 55.51 -18.15
C ASP A 129 -23.71 54.83 -19.44
N GLY A 130 -24.54 53.94 -19.99
CA GLY A 130 -24.23 53.17 -21.19
C GLY A 130 -23.53 51.82 -21.03
N ILE A 131 -23.26 51.37 -19.80
CA ILE A 131 -22.68 50.03 -19.53
C ILE A 131 -23.77 49.11 -18.93
N GLU A 132 -24.10 48.05 -19.65
CA GLU A 132 -25.16 47.10 -19.27
C GLU A 132 -24.84 46.30 -18.00
N PHE A 133 -23.55 45.97 -17.76
CA PHE A 133 -23.11 45.15 -16.64
C PHE A 133 -22.07 45.87 -15.74
N PRO A 134 -22.10 45.66 -14.41
CA PRO A 134 -21.10 46.26 -13.52
C PRO A 134 -19.70 45.68 -13.78
N ARG A 135 -18.67 46.42 -13.36
CA ARG A 135 -17.29 45.91 -13.42
C ARG A 135 -17.15 44.63 -12.60
N ASN A 136 -16.32 43.70 -13.06
CA ASN A 136 -16.05 42.42 -12.44
C ASN A 136 -17.28 41.47 -12.27
N HIS A 137 -18.40 41.77 -12.96
CA HIS A 137 -19.61 40.95 -12.83
C HIS A 137 -19.37 39.47 -13.14
N LEU A 138 -18.59 39.13 -14.20
CA LEU A 138 -18.30 37.75 -14.56
C LEU A 138 -17.68 36.96 -13.39
N LEU A 139 -16.80 37.56 -12.62
CA LEU A 139 -16.18 36.93 -11.46
C LEU A 139 -17.12 36.94 -10.25
N ILE A 140 -17.62 38.13 -9.88
CA ILE A 140 -18.35 38.26 -8.61
C ILE A 140 -19.71 37.56 -8.70
N ASP A 141 -20.37 37.60 -9.85
CA ASP A 141 -21.62 36.86 -10.07
C ASP A 141 -21.46 35.34 -10.01
N SER A 142 -20.30 34.79 -10.34
CA SER A 142 -20.06 33.35 -10.31
C SER A 142 -19.82 32.83 -8.89
N ILE A 143 -19.40 33.68 -7.94
CA ILE A 143 -19.03 33.29 -6.58
C ILE A 143 -20.26 33.27 -5.67
N GLN A 144 -20.54 32.13 -5.04
CA GLN A 144 -21.55 31.99 -4.00
C GLN A 144 -21.00 32.30 -2.61
N ASN A 145 -19.83 31.74 -2.28
CA ASN A 145 -19.18 31.92 -0.97
C ASN A 145 -17.68 32.16 -1.11
N ILE A 146 -17.14 32.89 -0.14
CA ILE A 146 -15.71 33.11 0.05
C ILE A 146 -15.35 32.64 1.45
N GLU A 147 -14.39 31.71 1.56
CA GLU A 147 -13.97 31.12 2.82
C GLU A 147 -12.46 31.13 2.95
N LEU A 148 -11.93 31.10 4.18
CA LEU A 148 -10.52 30.84 4.40
C LEU A 148 -10.21 29.41 4.03
N ALA A 149 -9.18 29.17 3.21
CA ALA A 149 -8.76 27.81 2.90
C ALA A 149 -8.03 27.22 4.11
N ASP A 150 -8.53 26.10 4.60
CA ASP A 150 -7.88 25.23 5.56
C ASP A 150 -7.09 24.13 4.84
N ILE A 151 -6.36 23.30 5.57
CA ILE A 151 -5.54 22.24 4.99
C ILE A 151 -6.36 21.22 4.18
N THR A 152 -7.59 20.93 4.59
CA THR A 152 -8.46 20.00 3.89
C THR A 152 -9.00 20.57 2.57
N SER A 153 -8.98 21.91 2.42
CA SER A 153 -9.35 22.58 1.18
C SER A 153 -8.38 22.26 0.03
N PHE A 154 -7.12 21.93 0.35
CA PHE A 154 -6.09 21.54 -0.63
C PHE A 154 -6.15 20.06 -0.99
N TRP A 155 -7.05 19.30 -0.37
CA TRP A 155 -7.20 17.89 -0.65
C TRP A 155 -7.93 17.68 -1.98
N THR A 156 -7.22 17.14 -2.96
CA THR A 156 -7.76 16.92 -4.33
C THR A 156 -7.98 15.45 -4.65
N ASP A 157 -7.64 14.55 -3.72
CA ASP A 157 -7.90 13.12 -3.83
C ASP A 157 -9.31 12.74 -3.32
N LYS A 158 -9.70 11.47 -3.36
CA LYS A 158 -10.97 10.98 -2.80
C LYS A 158 -11.05 11.35 -1.31
N LYS A 159 -12.23 11.76 -0.85
CA LYS A 159 -12.42 12.23 0.54
C LYS A 159 -12.28 11.13 1.58
N ASP A 160 -12.59 9.91 1.23
CA ASP A 160 -12.42 8.70 2.03
C ASP A 160 -10.96 8.35 2.33
N LEU A 161 -10.00 8.90 1.57
CA LEU A 161 -8.57 8.77 1.84
C LEU A 161 -8.05 9.79 2.89
N ILE A 162 -8.87 10.75 3.32
CA ILE A 162 -8.53 11.62 4.44
C ILE A 162 -8.51 10.75 5.71
N PRO A 163 -7.42 10.72 6.48
CA PRO A 163 -7.38 9.94 7.71
C PRO A 163 -8.48 10.39 8.70
N ASP A 164 -9.25 9.46 9.24
CA ASP A 164 -10.24 9.74 10.29
C ASP A 164 -9.54 10.27 11.56
N ASP A 165 -8.45 9.64 11.96
CA ASP A 165 -7.58 10.15 13.02
C ASP A 165 -6.51 11.07 12.41
N HIS A 166 -6.69 12.35 12.59
CA HIS A 166 -5.75 13.39 12.14
C HIS A 166 -4.39 13.37 12.86
N GLY A 167 -4.22 12.60 13.92
CA GLY A 167 -2.98 12.44 14.67
C GLY A 167 -2.04 11.37 14.09
N VAL A 168 -2.56 10.46 13.30
CA VAL A 168 -1.78 9.35 12.72
C VAL A 168 -0.80 9.89 11.68
N GLU A 169 0.45 9.43 11.76
CA GLU A 169 1.49 9.75 10.78
C GLU A 169 1.36 8.88 9.54
N LYS A 170 1.16 9.54 8.39
CA LYS A 170 1.12 8.91 7.06
C LYS A 170 2.01 9.68 6.09
N TRP A 171 2.28 9.10 4.94
CA TRP A 171 2.87 9.81 3.83
C TRP A 171 1.82 10.62 3.08
N PHE A 172 2.14 11.88 2.78
CA PHE A 172 1.33 12.78 1.96
C PHE A 172 2.16 13.27 0.79
N GLU A 173 1.53 13.39 -0.38
CA GLU A 173 2.08 14.14 -1.50
C GLU A 173 1.74 15.62 -1.33
N LEU A 174 2.76 16.46 -1.27
CA LEU A 174 2.59 17.90 -1.37
C LEU A 174 2.98 18.35 -2.78
N TRP A 175 2.04 18.91 -3.47
CA TRP A 175 2.20 19.51 -4.80
C TRP A 175 2.52 20.98 -4.61
N LEU A 176 3.76 21.36 -4.85
CA LEU A 176 4.29 22.70 -4.62
C LEU A 176 4.67 23.37 -5.94
N LYS A 177 4.25 24.62 -6.13
CA LYS A 177 4.65 25.40 -7.30
C LYS A 177 6.13 25.78 -7.20
N GLY A 178 6.91 25.49 -8.23
CA GLY A 178 8.32 25.83 -8.32
C GLY A 178 9.16 24.71 -8.92
N ASN A 179 10.40 25.03 -9.20
CA ASN A 179 11.40 24.07 -9.67
C ASN A 179 11.84 23.13 -8.55
N LYS A 180 12.45 22.02 -8.92
CA LYS A 180 12.84 20.94 -7.99
C LYS A 180 13.73 21.44 -6.83
N GLU A 181 14.74 22.23 -7.11
CA GLU A 181 15.73 22.65 -6.12
C GLU A 181 15.11 23.58 -5.06
N ASP A 182 14.37 24.59 -5.48
CA ASP A 182 13.69 25.52 -4.58
C ASP A 182 12.65 24.80 -3.72
N VAL A 183 11.84 23.92 -4.34
CA VAL A 183 10.81 23.16 -3.64
C VAL A 183 11.41 22.21 -2.60
N LEU A 184 12.48 21.49 -2.92
CA LEU A 184 13.14 20.62 -1.94
C LEU A 184 13.71 21.40 -0.76
N ASN A 185 14.22 22.61 -0.98
CA ASN A 185 14.70 23.47 0.10
C ASN A 185 13.53 23.96 0.99
N ILE A 186 12.41 24.33 0.39
CA ILE A 186 11.18 24.70 1.12
C ILE A 186 10.66 23.50 1.91
N ALA A 187 10.58 22.33 1.29
CA ALA A 187 10.06 21.11 1.92
C ALA A 187 10.92 20.68 3.13
N ARG A 188 12.26 20.78 3.06
CA ARG A 188 13.14 20.50 4.22
C ARG A 188 12.82 21.42 5.39
N ARG A 189 12.80 22.75 5.13
CA ARG A 189 12.48 23.73 6.18
C ARG A 189 11.06 23.55 6.73
N LEU A 190 10.11 23.14 5.87
CA LEU A 190 8.75 22.82 6.30
C LEU A 190 8.75 21.60 7.22
N CYS A 191 9.42 20.50 6.84
CA CYS A 191 9.52 19.30 7.65
C CYS A 191 10.14 19.58 9.03
N GLU A 192 11.20 20.37 9.10
CA GLU A 192 11.79 20.81 10.37
C GLU A 192 10.77 21.55 11.26
N ARG A 193 9.94 22.40 10.64
CA ARG A 193 8.95 23.19 11.37
C ARG A 193 7.77 22.39 11.89
N ILE A 194 7.30 21.41 11.13
CA ILE A 194 6.14 20.58 11.47
C ILE A 194 6.52 19.24 12.11
N ASN A 195 7.81 19.03 12.39
CA ASN A 195 8.35 17.74 12.85
C ASN A 195 7.91 16.58 11.94
N GLY A 196 8.06 16.79 10.63
CA GLY A 196 7.79 15.81 9.60
C GLY A 196 9.08 15.25 9.00
N ARG A 197 8.96 14.21 8.18
CA ARG A 197 10.07 13.60 7.45
C ARG A 197 9.87 13.77 5.95
N LEU A 198 10.89 14.30 5.27
CA LEU A 198 10.91 14.44 3.81
C LEU A 198 11.28 13.09 3.16
N GLY A 199 10.56 12.67 2.13
CA GLY A 199 10.90 11.52 1.31
C GLY A 199 12.09 11.79 0.39
N ASN A 200 12.76 10.73 -0.05
CA ASN A 200 13.97 10.82 -0.86
C ASN A 200 13.70 11.07 -2.35
N THR A 201 12.47 10.87 -2.79
CA THR A 201 12.07 11.02 -4.19
C THR A 201 11.20 12.26 -4.38
N SER A 202 11.26 12.82 -5.59
CA SER A 202 10.40 13.93 -6.00
C SER A 202 10.09 13.81 -7.49
N ILE A 203 8.89 14.23 -7.88
CA ILE A 203 8.47 14.28 -9.30
C ILE A 203 8.43 15.74 -9.70
N ASN A 204 9.08 16.09 -10.80
CA ASN A 204 9.14 17.45 -11.29
C ASN A 204 8.35 17.60 -12.59
N PHE A 205 7.37 18.49 -12.59
CA PHE A 205 6.64 18.96 -13.76
C PHE A 205 7.15 20.35 -14.19
N PHE A 206 6.53 20.92 -15.22
CA PHE A 206 6.97 22.21 -15.77
C PHE A 206 7.03 23.34 -14.71
N ASP A 207 5.98 23.49 -13.89
CA ASP A 207 5.85 24.55 -12.90
C ASP A 207 5.56 24.05 -11.47
N THR A 208 5.60 22.76 -11.26
CA THR A 208 5.18 22.10 -10.02
C THR A 208 6.12 20.95 -9.70
N THR A 209 6.53 20.84 -8.45
CA THR A 209 7.27 19.69 -7.95
C THR A 209 6.45 19.01 -6.86
N VAL A 210 6.32 17.69 -6.95
CA VAL A 210 5.68 16.85 -5.93
C VAL A 210 6.75 16.30 -5.01
N VAL A 211 6.52 16.43 -3.71
CA VAL A 211 7.37 15.88 -2.65
C VAL A 211 6.54 15.04 -1.71
N LEU A 212 7.15 13.98 -1.17
CA LEU A 212 6.54 13.14 -0.15
C LEU A 212 6.92 13.66 1.23
N ILE A 213 5.94 13.82 2.11
CA ILE A 213 6.19 14.19 3.51
C ILE A 213 5.45 13.22 4.42
N ARG A 214 6.17 12.56 5.33
CA ARG A 214 5.58 11.75 6.40
C ARG A 214 5.32 12.63 7.61
N THR A 215 4.06 12.77 7.96
CA THR A 215 3.62 13.56 9.12
C THR A 215 2.16 13.24 9.41
N SER A 216 1.55 13.92 10.37
CA SER A 216 0.11 13.83 10.62
C SER A 216 -0.66 14.99 9.99
N LEU A 217 -1.92 14.76 9.62
CA LEU A 217 -2.77 15.82 9.06
C LEU A 217 -2.95 16.98 10.04
N SER A 218 -2.93 16.72 11.35
CA SER A 218 -2.97 17.75 12.39
C SER A 218 -1.76 18.68 12.34
N ARG A 219 -0.56 18.17 12.05
CA ARG A 219 0.65 18.99 11.89
C ARG A 219 0.66 19.75 10.55
N LEU A 220 0.04 19.21 9.50
CA LEU A 220 -0.10 19.90 8.21
C LEU A 220 -1.04 21.11 8.27
N LYS A 221 -1.89 21.24 9.29
CA LYS A 221 -2.84 22.38 9.42
C LYS A 221 -2.18 23.75 9.34
N VAL A 222 -0.92 23.86 9.71
CA VAL A 222 -0.17 25.13 9.66
C VAL A 222 0.49 25.42 8.30
N CYS A 223 0.50 24.46 7.37
CA CYS A 223 1.15 24.64 6.07
C CYS A 223 0.66 25.85 5.28
N PRO A 224 -0.66 26.15 5.19
CA PRO A 224 -1.12 27.34 4.47
C PRO A 224 -0.61 28.66 5.05
N GLU A 225 -0.15 28.66 6.28
CA GLU A 225 0.44 29.84 6.94
C GLU A 225 1.96 29.93 6.74
N LEU A 226 2.61 28.80 6.50
CA LEU A 226 4.07 28.68 6.41
C LEU A 226 4.60 28.83 4.99
N ILE A 227 3.85 28.37 3.98
CA ILE A 227 4.31 28.33 2.58
C ILE A 227 3.31 29.00 1.64
N SER A 228 3.83 29.71 0.64
CA SER A 228 3.03 30.47 -0.34
C SER A 228 2.84 29.75 -1.68
N ASN A 229 3.37 28.54 -1.82
CA ASN A 229 3.43 27.80 -3.07
C ASN A 229 2.70 26.46 -3.04
N LEU A 230 1.87 26.23 -2.02
CA LEU A 230 1.04 25.01 -1.90
C LEU A 230 -0.07 25.03 -2.95
N LYS A 231 -0.15 23.98 -3.76
CA LYS A 231 -1.21 23.77 -4.76
C LYS A 231 -2.20 22.72 -4.28
N GLU A 232 -1.72 21.54 -3.94
CA GLU A 232 -2.56 20.38 -3.60
C GLU A 232 -1.90 19.51 -2.54
N ILE A 233 -2.73 18.76 -1.84
CA ILE A 233 -2.32 17.68 -0.94
C ILE A 233 -3.10 16.45 -1.35
N ARG A 234 -2.38 15.32 -1.44
CA ARG A 234 -2.97 14.02 -1.72
C ARG A 234 -2.44 12.99 -0.75
N SER A 235 -3.16 11.90 -0.58
CA SER A 235 -2.59 10.71 0.05
C SER A 235 -1.45 10.22 -0.83
N ALA A 236 -0.28 9.97 -0.24
CA ALA A 236 0.72 9.22 -0.97
C ALA A 236 0.13 7.83 -1.22
N ARG A 237 0.12 7.41 -2.45
CA ARG A 237 -0.36 6.10 -2.82
C ARG A 237 0.76 5.12 -2.57
N ASP A 238 0.53 4.20 -1.66
CA ASP A 238 1.31 2.98 -1.52
C ASP A 238 0.88 2.03 -2.66
N ASP A 239 1.12 2.47 -3.90
CA ASP A 239 0.67 1.72 -5.07
C ASP A 239 1.69 0.63 -5.39
N ILE A 240 1.46 -0.54 -4.80
CA ILE A 240 2.24 -1.75 -5.06
C ILE A 240 2.25 -2.06 -6.56
N SER A 241 1.17 -1.73 -7.28
CA SER A 241 1.05 -1.99 -8.71
C SER A 241 2.10 -1.22 -9.52
N VAL A 242 2.42 0.01 -9.09
CA VAL A 242 3.51 0.80 -9.71
C VAL A 242 4.85 0.09 -9.56
N ILE A 243 5.13 -0.49 -8.39
CA ILE A 243 6.41 -1.18 -8.12
C ILE A 243 6.51 -2.45 -8.97
N VAL A 244 5.47 -3.29 -8.94
CA VAL A 244 5.45 -4.56 -9.68
C VAL A 244 5.50 -4.34 -11.19
N ASN A 245 4.82 -3.30 -11.70
CA ASN A 245 4.74 -3.00 -13.13
C ASN A 245 5.82 -2.01 -13.64
N SER A 246 6.76 -1.60 -12.78
CA SER A 246 7.87 -0.73 -13.18
C SER A 246 8.83 -1.39 -14.14
N LEU A 247 9.62 -0.58 -14.84
CA LEU A 247 10.67 -1.07 -15.73
C LEU A 247 11.72 -1.88 -14.93
N PRO A 248 12.28 -2.94 -15.51
CA PRO A 248 13.32 -3.72 -14.86
C PRO A 248 14.49 -2.89 -14.30
N THR A 249 14.89 -1.83 -15.01
CA THR A 249 15.95 -0.92 -14.56
C THR A 249 15.60 -0.16 -13.28
N GLU A 250 14.35 0.22 -13.10
CA GLU A 250 13.87 0.89 -11.90
C GLU A 250 13.81 -0.09 -10.72
N GLN A 251 13.30 -1.30 -10.97
CA GLN A 251 13.28 -2.36 -9.96
C GLN A 251 14.69 -2.72 -9.48
N HIS A 252 15.68 -2.75 -10.38
CA HIS A 252 17.08 -2.96 -10.01
C HIS A 252 17.63 -1.82 -9.15
N GLN A 253 17.32 -0.57 -9.45
CA GLN A 253 17.74 0.58 -8.62
C GLN A 253 17.17 0.50 -7.20
N TRP A 254 15.91 0.11 -7.05
CA TRP A 254 15.30 -0.11 -5.73
C TRP A 254 15.95 -1.28 -4.99
N ALA A 255 16.21 -2.39 -5.69
CA ALA A 255 16.88 -3.54 -5.10
C ALA A 255 18.30 -3.19 -4.64
N GLU A 256 19.07 -2.41 -5.40
CA GLU A 256 20.39 -1.91 -5.02
C GLU A 256 20.33 -1.00 -3.79
N ASN A 257 19.35 -0.09 -3.72
CA ASN A 257 19.14 0.77 -2.56
C ASN A 257 18.87 -0.06 -1.30
N VAL A 258 17.97 -1.03 -1.38
CA VAL A 258 17.67 -1.93 -0.26
C VAL A 258 18.90 -2.77 0.11
N ALA A 259 19.60 -3.33 -0.88
CA ALA A 259 20.81 -4.13 -0.66
C ALA A 259 21.91 -3.35 0.07
N ALA A 260 22.04 -2.04 -0.18
CA ALA A 260 23.02 -1.18 0.52
C ALA A 260 22.73 -1.01 2.01
N ARG A 261 21.49 -1.20 2.45
CA ARG A 261 21.03 -1.05 3.85
C ARG A 261 20.97 -2.37 4.62
N ILE A 262 21.24 -3.50 3.96
CA ILE A 262 21.18 -4.80 4.61
C ILE A 262 22.49 -5.09 5.35
N THR A 263 22.37 -5.31 6.65
CA THR A 263 23.41 -5.87 7.50
C THR A 263 23.09 -7.33 7.77
N ARG A 264 24.01 -8.22 7.43
CA ARG A 264 23.90 -9.66 7.66
C ARG A 264 24.88 -10.12 8.73
N ASN A 265 24.42 -11.02 9.59
CA ASN A 265 25.32 -11.82 10.41
C ASN A 265 25.82 -13.02 9.59
N ASN A 266 27.09 -13.02 9.21
CA ASN A 266 27.69 -14.11 8.42
C ASN A 266 27.85 -15.42 9.21
N GLU A 267 27.75 -15.37 10.55
CA GLU A 267 27.85 -16.51 11.46
C GLU A 267 26.46 -16.99 11.94
N ALA A 268 25.38 -16.59 11.24
CA ALA A 268 24.04 -16.98 11.62
C ALA A 268 23.87 -18.52 11.56
N ASP A 269 23.47 -19.09 12.68
CA ASP A 269 23.18 -20.51 12.87
C ASP A 269 21.68 -20.82 12.86
N VAL A 270 20.87 -19.86 12.46
CA VAL A 270 19.42 -20.01 12.29
C VAL A 270 19.06 -19.90 10.82
N SER A 271 18.06 -20.67 10.40
CA SER A 271 17.48 -20.58 9.06
C SER A 271 15.96 -20.71 9.05
N VAL A 272 15.33 -20.10 8.05
CA VAL A 272 13.98 -20.48 7.59
C VAL A 272 14.16 -21.46 6.44
N CYS A 273 13.71 -22.69 6.63
CA CYS A 273 13.71 -23.75 5.62
C CYS A 273 12.34 -23.74 4.93
N ILE A 274 12.30 -23.27 3.70
CA ILE A 274 11.06 -23.19 2.91
C ILE A 274 10.92 -24.49 2.12
N LEU A 275 9.77 -25.16 2.27
CA LEU A 275 9.47 -26.44 1.66
C LEU A 275 8.34 -26.28 0.62
N ASP A 276 8.71 -26.17 -0.67
CA ASP A 276 7.75 -25.89 -1.75
C ASP A 276 8.35 -26.20 -3.14
N THR A 277 8.39 -25.26 -4.09
CA THR A 277 8.84 -25.42 -5.49
C THR A 277 10.31 -25.10 -5.73
N GLY A 278 11.02 -24.55 -4.76
CA GLY A 278 12.43 -24.18 -4.83
C GLY A 278 12.68 -22.67 -5.06
N VAL A 279 13.48 -22.08 -4.17
CA VAL A 279 13.81 -20.65 -4.19
C VAL A 279 14.84 -20.33 -5.27
N ASN A 280 14.56 -19.34 -6.12
CA ASN A 280 15.55 -18.84 -7.06
C ASN A 280 16.55 -17.91 -6.36
N TYR A 281 17.65 -18.47 -5.91
CA TYR A 281 18.74 -17.76 -5.23
C TYR A 281 19.52 -16.80 -6.16
N ASN A 282 19.21 -16.74 -7.45
CA ASN A 282 19.82 -15.74 -8.35
C ASN A 282 19.13 -14.36 -8.26
N ASN A 283 17.99 -14.24 -7.58
CA ASN A 283 17.40 -12.93 -7.34
C ASN A 283 18.34 -12.11 -6.44
N PRO A 284 18.74 -10.88 -6.84
CA PRO A 284 19.69 -10.04 -6.08
C PRO A 284 19.24 -9.76 -4.63
N LEU A 285 17.94 -9.74 -4.38
CA LEU A 285 17.38 -9.53 -3.04
C LEU A 285 17.47 -10.78 -2.15
N LEU A 286 17.54 -11.98 -2.74
CA LEU A 286 17.61 -13.25 -2.00
C LEU A 286 19.03 -13.83 -1.93
N SER A 287 19.89 -13.54 -2.91
CA SER A 287 21.22 -14.13 -3.05
C SER A 287 22.17 -13.88 -1.87
N ARG A 288 21.86 -12.92 -1.00
CA ARG A 288 22.59 -12.67 0.25
C ARG A 288 22.23 -13.65 1.36
N PHE A 289 21.06 -14.28 1.30
CA PHE A 289 20.51 -15.12 2.37
C PHE A 289 20.48 -16.59 1.99
N THR A 290 20.59 -16.91 0.72
CA THR A 290 20.54 -18.27 0.19
C THR A 290 21.41 -18.43 -1.04
N ASN A 291 21.80 -19.67 -1.33
CA ASN A 291 22.59 -20.05 -2.51
C ASN A 291 22.37 -21.54 -2.80
N SER A 292 23.07 -22.07 -3.81
CA SER A 292 22.92 -23.49 -4.21
C SER A 292 23.30 -24.49 -3.14
N SER A 293 24.19 -24.16 -2.21
CA SER A 293 24.57 -25.07 -1.09
C SER A 293 23.53 -25.10 0.05
N LEU A 294 22.60 -24.14 0.05
CA LEU A 294 21.47 -24.07 0.99
C LEU A 294 20.17 -24.55 0.33
N ALA A 295 20.25 -25.25 -0.78
CA ALA A 295 19.10 -25.76 -1.52
C ALA A 295 19.21 -27.27 -1.76
N ALA A 296 18.09 -27.98 -1.55
CA ALA A 296 17.97 -29.40 -1.84
C ALA A 296 16.61 -29.68 -2.52
N ALA A 297 16.57 -30.78 -3.29
CA ALA A 297 15.32 -31.29 -3.83
C ALA A 297 15.09 -32.71 -3.33
N TRP A 298 13.83 -33.14 -3.22
CA TRP A 298 13.49 -34.54 -2.90
C TRP A 298 14.13 -35.52 -3.87
N ASP A 299 13.95 -35.29 -5.15
CA ASP A 299 14.61 -36.07 -6.19
C ASP A 299 15.82 -35.30 -6.73
N ILE A 300 16.99 -35.94 -6.73
CA ILE A 300 18.26 -35.34 -7.18
C ILE A 300 18.21 -34.92 -8.67
N SER A 301 17.32 -35.50 -9.46
CA SER A 301 17.14 -35.15 -10.87
C SER A 301 16.33 -33.88 -11.07
N TRP A 302 15.65 -33.38 -10.05
CA TRP A 302 14.87 -32.15 -10.15
C TRP A 302 15.78 -30.91 -10.12
N PRO A 303 15.47 -29.86 -10.90
CA PRO A 303 16.13 -28.59 -10.73
C PRO A 303 15.81 -28.02 -9.33
N LEU A 304 16.73 -27.24 -8.75
CA LEU A 304 16.56 -26.68 -7.41
C LEU A 304 15.46 -25.60 -7.36
N PHE A 305 15.12 -24.98 -8.50
CA PHE A 305 14.01 -24.06 -8.69
C PHE A 305 13.57 -24.07 -10.15
N ASP A 306 12.42 -23.48 -10.49
CA ASP A 306 11.92 -23.43 -11.84
C ASP A 306 12.58 -22.32 -12.66
N ASP A 307 13.00 -22.64 -13.90
CA ASP A 307 13.47 -21.65 -14.87
C ASP A 307 12.27 -20.89 -15.46
N TYR A 308 12.27 -19.56 -15.35
CA TYR A 308 11.24 -18.69 -15.90
C TYR A 308 10.97 -18.90 -17.39
N ASN A 309 11.97 -19.30 -18.16
CA ASN A 309 11.85 -19.52 -19.60
C ASN A 309 11.22 -20.89 -19.96
N GLN A 310 10.98 -21.73 -18.97
CA GLN A 310 10.36 -23.04 -19.14
C GLN A 310 8.91 -23.05 -18.64
N ARG A 311 8.13 -24.02 -19.08
CA ARG A 311 6.75 -24.23 -18.63
C ARG A 311 6.54 -25.68 -18.19
N PRO A 312 5.81 -25.95 -17.11
CA PRO A 312 5.21 -24.98 -16.19
C PRO A 312 6.28 -24.18 -15.44
N TYR A 313 5.95 -22.99 -14.99
CA TYR A 313 6.79 -22.15 -14.14
C TYR A 313 6.03 -21.81 -12.86
N ASN A 314 6.67 -21.97 -11.73
CA ASN A 314 6.13 -21.62 -10.43
C ASN A 314 7.24 -21.00 -9.57
N ASP A 315 7.02 -19.81 -9.05
CA ASP A 315 7.96 -19.07 -8.21
C ASP A 315 7.44 -18.84 -6.79
N HIS A 316 6.48 -19.64 -6.36
CA HIS A 316 5.83 -19.50 -5.06
C HIS A 316 6.85 -19.46 -3.91
N ASP A 317 7.86 -20.32 -3.93
CA ASP A 317 8.98 -20.32 -2.97
C ASP A 317 9.74 -19.00 -2.93
N SER A 318 10.05 -18.43 -4.08
CA SER A 318 10.78 -17.16 -4.15
C SER A 318 9.95 -16.02 -3.56
N ARG A 319 8.63 -16.06 -3.74
CA ARG A 319 7.70 -15.12 -3.12
C ARG A 319 7.61 -15.33 -1.60
N GLN A 320 7.58 -16.59 -1.16
CA GLN A 320 7.66 -16.94 0.27
C GLN A 320 8.97 -16.45 0.89
N ALA A 321 10.10 -16.67 0.22
CA ALA A 321 11.42 -16.27 0.69
C ALA A 321 11.50 -14.74 0.89
N GLY A 322 10.95 -13.96 -0.02
CA GLY A 322 10.87 -12.50 0.13
C GLY A 322 10.11 -12.08 1.39
N LEU A 323 8.96 -12.67 1.65
CA LEU A 323 8.19 -12.41 2.88
C LEU A 323 8.92 -12.89 4.14
N CYS A 324 9.57 -14.06 4.09
CA CYS A 324 10.37 -14.57 5.21
C CYS A 324 11.55 -13.64 5.54
N VAL A 325 12.16 -12.99 4.56
CA VAL A 325 13.27 -12.06 4.78
C VAL A 325 12.78 -10.66 5.16
N TYR A 326 11.92 -10.09 4.34
CA TYR A 326 11.61 -8.67 4.39
C TYR A 326 10.27 -8.35 5.07
N GLY A 327 9.35 -9.32 5.17
CA GLY A 327 7.94 -9.07 5.44
C GLY A 327 7.26 -8.46 4.22
N ASP A 328 6.20 -7.67 4.41
CA ASP A 328 5.66 -6.88 3.30
C ASP A 328 6.72 -5.87 2.83
N PHE A 329 7.26 -6.13 1.64
CA PHE A 329 8.40 -5.39 1.10
C PHE A 329 8.09 -3.89 0.90
N LEU A 330 6.82 -3.54 0.77
CA LEU A 330 6.41 -2.14 0.69
C LEU A 330 6.93 -1.34 1.89
N SER A 331 6.83 -1.90 3.10
CA SER A 331 7.32 -1.26 4.32
C SER A 331 8.83 -0.99 4.28
N VAL A 332 9.58 -1.86 3.61
CA VAL A 332 11.03 -1.75 3.43
C VAL A 332 11.39 -0.63 2.44
N LEU A 333 10.63 -0.51 1.35
CA LEU A 333 10.83 0.55 0.35
C LEU A 333 10.47 1.94 0.87
N LEU A 334 9.45 2.02 1.72
CA LEU A 334 9.00 3.27 2.35
C LEU A 334 9.87 3.71 3.54
N ASN A 335 10.85 2.90 3.95
CA ASN A 335 11.70 3.15 5.10
C ASN A 335 13.18 3.18 4.67
N ASP A 336 13.99 4.09 5.27
CA ASP A 336 15.44 4.21 5.00
C ASP A 336 16.29 3.57 6.11
N GLN A 337 15.68 2.87 7.06
CA GLN A 337 16.42 2.27 8.17
C GLN A 337 17.24 1.08 7.69
N ASP A 338 18.36 0.83 8.39
CA ASP A 338 19.15 -0.36 8.18
C ASP A 338 18.34 -1.62 8.53
N ILE A 339 18.53 -2.65 7.73
CA ILE A 339 17.82 -3.92 7.85
C ILE A 339 18.81 -4.95 8.38
N SER A 340 18.54 -5.48 9.57
CA SER A 340 19.35 -6.54 10.17
C SER A 340 18.58 -7.86 10.14
N ILE A 341 19.10 -8.84 9.42
CA ILE A 341 18.54 -10.19 9.31
C ILE A 341 19.52 -11.20 9.89
N PRO A 342 19.21 -11.81 11.06
CA PRO A 342 20.11 -12.69 11.78
C PRO A 342 19.98 -14.17 11.41
N TYR A 343 19.40 -14.51 10.29
CA TYR A 343 19.17 -15.89 9.82
C TYR A 343 19.37 -16.04 8.31
N ASN A 344 19.45 -17.27 7.85
CA ASN A 344 19.55 -17.65 6.46
C ASN A 344 18.22 -18.20 5.92
N ILE A 345 18.13 -18.35 4.61
CA ILE A 345 17.05 -19.07 3.93
C ILE A 345 17.61 -20.37 3.37
N GLU A 346 17.02 -21.49 3.72
CA GLU A 346 17.22 -22.78 3.09
C GLU A 346 16.01 -23.11 2.20
N SER A 347 16.25 -23.76 1.08
CA SER A 347 15.25 -24.08 0.07
C SER A 347 15.13 -25.58 -0.12
N GLY A 348 13.99 -26.16 0.23
CA GLY A 348 13.68 -27.57 0.04
C GLY A 348 12.61 -27.77 -1.03
N ARG A 349 13.00 -28.21 -2.22
CA ARG A 349 12.04 -28.51 -3.27
C ARG A 349 11.35 -29.85 -3.00
N ILE A 350 10.07 -29.77 -2.65
CA ILE A 350 9.22 -30.95 -2.39
C ILE A 350 8.21 -31.20 -3.51
N LEU A 351 7.99 -30.26 -4.41
CA LEU A 351 7.07 -30.38 -5.53
C LEU A 351 7.82 -30.67 -6.84
N PRO A 352 7.38 -31.68 -7.62
CA PRO A 352 8.00 -32.03 -8.88
C PRO A 352 7.74 -30.94 -9.94
N PRO A 353 8.64 -30.76 -10.92
CA PRO A 353 8.52 -29.68 -11.90
C PRO A 353 7.38 -29.89 -12.91
N ARG A 354 6.93 -31.11 -13.14
CA ARG A 354 5.95 -31.43 -14.22
C ARG A 354 4.94 -32.53 -13.88
N ALA A 355 4.88 -32.94 -12.64
CA ALA A 355 4.00 -34.03 -12.18
C ALA A 355 3.40 -33.67 -10.82
N THR A 356 2.59 -34.54 -10.28
CA THR A 356 2.12 -34.50 -8.90
C THR A 356 2.81 -35.62 -8.11
N ASN A 357 3.10 -35.38 -6.84
CA ASN A 357 3.57 -36.42 -5.94
C ASN A 357 2.47 -37.45 -5.66
N ASP A 358 2.87 -38.66 -5.35
CA ASP A 358 1.96 -39.68 -4.76
C ASP A 358 1.54 -39.19 -3.37
N PRO A 359 0.24 -39.09 -3.07
CA PRO A 359 -0.24 -38.65 -1.75
C PRO A 359 0.27 -39.47 -0.59
N ASN A 360 0.54 -40.77 -0.81
CA ASN A 360 1.10 -41.67 0.21
C ASN A 360 2.55 -41.30 0.60
N LEU A 361 3.23 -40.52 -0.20
CA LEU A 361 4.63 -40.12 0.00
C LEU A 361 4.80 -38.71 0.56
N TYR A 362 3.74 -37.90 0.72
CA TYR A 362 3.85 -36.51 1.14
C TYR A 362 4.65 -36.34 2.43
N GLY A 363 4.40 -37.16 3.44
CA GLY A 363 5.16 -37.15 4.69
C GLY A 363 6.63 -37.43 4.48
N ALA A 364 6.96 -38.54 3.77
CA ALA A 364 8.34 -38.93 3.49
C ALA A 364 9.09 -37.88 2.64
N ILE A 365 8.43 -37.28 1.66
CA ILE A 365 9.00 -36.23 0.82
C ILE A 365 9.33 -34.98 1.69
N THR A 366 8.42 -34.58 2.54
CA THR A 366 8.58 -33.40 3.41
C THR A 366 9.72 -33.62 4.40
N THR A 367 9.71 -34.69 5.17
CA THR A 367 10.72 -34.97 6.21
C THR A 367 12.07 -35.36 5.61
N GLY A 368 12.08 -36.12 4.52
CA GLY A 368 13.31 -36.52 3.84
C GLY A 368 14.04 -35.35 3.17
N THR A 369 13.31 -34.37 2.60
CA THR A 369 13.93 -33.15 2.07
C THR A 369 14.49 -32.30 3.21
N SER A 370 13.74 -32.18 4.31
CA SER A 370 14.19 -31.48 5.53
C SER A 370 15.48 -32.09 6.07
N SER A 371 15.54 -33.43 6.17
CA SER A 371 16.74 -34.14 6.67
C SER A 371 17.95 -33.95 5.76
N ARG A 372 17.79 -33.83 4.45
CA ARG A 372 18.90 -33.51 3.54
C ARG A 372 19.53 -32.16 3.85
N LEU A 373 18.72 -31.12 4.09
CA LEU A 373 19.19 -29.79 4.45
C LEU A 373 19.86 -29.79 5.85
N GLU A 374 19.37 -30.63 6.78
CA GLU A 374 20.00 -30.81 8.08
C GLU A 374 21.40 -31.43 7.97
N LEU A 375 21.62 -32.35 7.05
CA LEU A 375 22.93 -32.96 6.85
C LEU A 375 23.99 -31.98 6.34
N GLU A 376 23.60 -30.99 5.55
CA GLU A 376 24.53 -29.95 5.06
C GLU A 376 24.97 -28.99 6.18
N ASN A 377 24.07 -28.66 7.10
CA ASN A 377 24.32 -27.73 8.21
C ASN A 377 23.75 -28.31 9.53
N PRO A 378 24.36 -29.35 10.09
CA PRO A 378 23.76 -30.14 11.19
C PRO A 378 23.59 -29.37 12.51
N ASN A 379 24.33 -28.28 12.70
CA ASN A 379 24.28 -27.46 13.91
C ASN A 379 23.30 -26.28 13.78
N TRP A 380 22.64 -26.10 12.63
CA TRP A 380 21.72 -25.00 12.47
C TRP A 380 20.34 -25.29 13.08
N ARG A 381 19.77 -24.29 13.68
CA ARG A 381 18.39 -24.29 14.20
C ARG A 381 17.45 -23.82 13.11
N ARG A 382 16.36 -24.55 12.90
CA ARG A 382 15.48 -24.32 11.75
C ARG A 382 14.05 -24.03 12.15
N VAL A 383 13.45 -23.09 11.41
CA VAL A 383 12.01 -22.92 11.28
C VAL A 383 11.63 -23.48 9.91
N TYR A 384 10.84 -24.53 9.88
CA TYR A 384 10.33 -25.11 8.64
C TYR A 384 9.04 -24.38 8.24
N SER A 385 9.05 -23.72 7.08
CA SER A 385 7.90 -23.01 6.51
C SER A 385 7.29 -23.86 5.41
N LEU A 386 6.07 -24.35 5.62
CA LEU A 386 5.34 -25.22 4.69
C LEU A 386 4.04 -24.54 4.26
N ALA A 387 4.06 -23.93 3.06
CA ALA A 387 2.89 -23.28 2.47
C ALA A 387 2.21 -24.16 1.38
N VAL A 388 2.52 -25.44 1.36
CA VAL A 388 1.92 -26.45 0.49
C VAL A 388 0.95 -27.28 1.31
N THR A 389 -0.27 -27.39 0.83
CA THR A 389 -1.36 -28.13 1.45
C THR A 389 -2.09 -28.98 0.41
N ALA A 390 -2.88 -29.90 0.85
CA ALA A 390 -3.75 -30.75 0.03
C ALA A 390 -5.16 -30.79 0.62
N GLU A 391 -6.14 -31.12 -0.21
CA GLU A 391 -7.51 -31.37 0.22
C GLU A 391 -7.54 -32.34 1.42
N PRO A 392 -8.40 -32.12 2.43
CA PRO A 392 -8.47 -32.96 3.60
C PRO A 392 -8.80 -34.42 3.22
N ASN A 393 -7.88 -35.33 3.53
CA ASN A 393 -8.13 -36.78 3.31
C ASN A 393 -8.97 -37.42 4.41
N THR A 394 -9.15 -36.70 5.52
CA THR A 394 -9.81 -37.23 6.72
C THR A 394 -10.90 -36.30 7.16
N LEU A 395 -11.99 -36.88 7.63
CA LEU A 395 -13.10 -36.11 8.15
C LEU A 395 -12.75 -35.48 9.49
N GLY A 396 -12.93 -34.15 9.55
CA GLY A 396 -12.95 -33.41 10.81
C GLY A 396 -11.60 -33.30 11.52
N GLY A 397 -10.50 -33.09 10.79
CA GLY A 397 -9.19 -32.81 11.37
C GLY A 397 -8.49 -33.98 12.05
N GLN A 398 -8.88 -35.22 11.74
CA GLN A 398 -8.15 -36.40 12.19
C GLN A 398 -6.76 -36.46 11.55
N PRO A 399 -5.76 -37.07 12.23
CA PRO A 399 -4.42 -37.21 11.67
C PRO A 399 -4.41 -37.91 10.33
N SER A 400 -3.73 -37.34 9.36
CA SER A 400 -3.33 -38.04 8.11
C SER A 400 -1.95 -38.68 8.28
N SER A 401 -1.53 -39.51 7.32
CA SER A 401 -0.15 -40.00 7.28
C SER A 401 0.86 -38.83 7.18
N TRP A 402 0.51 -37.79 6.45
CA TRP A 402 1.38 -36.61 6.30
C TRP A 402 1.51 -35.81 7.60
N SER A 403 0.39 -35.43 8.23
CA SER A 403 0.43 -34.69 9.50
C SER A 403 1.07 -35.50 10.63
N ALA A 404 0.83 -36.84 10.68
CA ALA A 404 1.46 -37.69 11.67
C ALA A 404 2.98 -37.82 11.49
N GLU A 405 3.47 -37.83 10.24
CA GLU A 405 4.91 -37.84 9.98
C GLU A 405 5.57 -36.51 10.37
N ILE A 406 4.92 -35.40 10.11
CA ILE A 406 5.37 -34.08 10.59
C ILE A 406 5.37 -34.03 12.13
N ASP A 407 4.35 -34.57 12.78
CA ASP A 407 4.28 -34.64 14.25
C ASP A 407 5.42 -35.47 14.85
N LYS A 408 5.75 -36.62 14.28
CA LYS A 408 6.89 -37.45 14.68
C LYS A 408 8.22 -36.72 14.50
N PHE A 409 8.43 -36.10 13.34
CA PHE A 409 9.65 -35.40 12.98
C PHE A 409 9.84 -34.14 13.84
N SER A 410 8.79 -33.38 14.08
CA SER A 410 8.81 -32.20 14.97
C SER A 410 9.16 -32.59 16.41
N PHE A 411 8.61 -33.69 16.90
CA PHE A 411 8.90 -34.19 18.23
C PHE A 411 10.30 -34.83 18.35
N GLY A 412 10.96 -35.16 17.24
CA GLY A 412 12.24 -35.85 17.22
C GLY A 412 12.15 -37.27 17.76
N LEU A 413 11.09 -38.02 17.37
CA LEU A 413 10.85 -39.35 17.91
C LEU A 413 11.99 -40.33 17.61
N GLU A 414 12.73 -40.11 16.51
CA GLU A 414 13.79 -41.00 16.05
C GLU A 414 15.21 -40.53 16.40
N ASP A 415 15.38 -39.22 16.65
CA ASP A 415 16.71 -38.59 16.80
C ASP A 415 16.84 -37.62 17.97
N ASP A 416 15.79 -37.48 18.78
CA ASP A 416 15.71 -36.53 19.93
C ASP A 416 15.89 -35.03 19.55
N ILE A 417 15.83 -34.67 18.24
CA ILE A 417 15.94 -33.30 17.76
C ILE A 417 14.56 -32.67 17.66
N ARG A 418 14.34 -31.58 18.41
CA ARG A 418 13.08 -30.81 18.35
C ARG A 418 13.09 -29.86 17.17
N ARG A 419 11.97 -29.76 16.45
CA ARG A 419 11.83 -28.94 15.25
C ARG A 419 10.55 -28.12 15.28
N LEU A 420 10.56 -26.92 14.72
CA LEU A 420 9.40 -26.06 14.59
C LEU A 420 8.92 -26.03 13.14
N PHE A 421 7.74 -26.59 12.89
CA PHE A 421 7.01 -26.44 11.64
C PHE A 421 5.96 -25.34 11.76
N ILE A 422 5.90 -24.46 10.75
CA ILE A 422 4.87 -23.44 10.56
C ILE A 422 4.19 -23.80 9.24
N ILE A 423 2.88 -24.04 9.30
CA ILE A 423 2.10 -24.57 8.18
C ILE A 423 0.93 -23.64 7.88
N SER A 424 0.72 -23.31 6.59
CA SER A 424 -0.47 -22.57 6.19
C SER A 424 -1.75 -23.39 6.40
N ALA A 425 -2.84 -22.74 6.77
CA ALA A 425 -4.13 -23.40 7.01
C ALA A 425 -4.76 -23.98 5.73
N GLY A 426 -4.22 -23.64 4.57
CA GLY A 426 -4.83 -23.86 3.26
C GLY A 426 -5.72 -22.69 2.84
N ASN A 427 -6.12 -22.67 1.57
CA ASN A 427 -6.84 -21.54 1.00
C ASN A 427 -8.28 -21.94 0.63
N SER A 428 -9.25 -21.17 1.14
CA SER A 428 -10.62 -21.27 0.69
C SER A 428 -10.85 -20.38 -0.53
N GLN A 429 -11.69 -20.84 -1.44
CA GLN A 429 -12.28 -20.00 -2.47
C GLN A 429 -13.77 -19.97 -2.21
N PRO A 430 -14.34 -18.84 -1.82
CA PRO A 430 -15.78 -18.71 -1.63
C PRO A 430 -16.49 -19.01 -2.96
N THR A 431 -17.09 -20.18 -3.06
CA THR A 431 -17.82 -20.62 -4.27
C THR A 431 -19.28 -20.20 -4.24
N ASN A 432 -19.81 -19.93 -3.06
CA ASN A 432 -21.18 -19.45 -2.88
C ASN A 432 -21.15 -18.07 -2.23
N LEU A 433 -21.23 -17.02 -3.05
CA LEU A 433 -21.20 -15.62 -2.62
C LEU A 433 -22.55 -15.14 -2.06
N GLU A 434 -23.58 -16.00 -2.06
CA GLU A 434 -24.84 -15.75 -1.35
C GLU A 434 -24.72 -16.02 0.15
N LEU A 435 -23.75 -16.86 0.56
CA LEU A 435 -23.44 -17.08 1.96
C LEU A 435 -22.82 -15.82 2.57
N ASP A 436 -23.09 -15.62 3.85
CA ASP A 436 -22.34 -14.65 4.61
C ASP A 436 -20.84 -15.00 4.53
N TYR A 437 -20.02 -14.00 4.44
CA TYR A 437 -18.57 -14.10 4.42
C TYR A 437 -18.04 -14.99 5.58
N TRP A 438 -18.56 -14.79 6.80
CA TRP A 438 -18.17 -15.58 7.96
C TRP A 438 -18.56 -17.05 7.86
N ASP A 439 -19.74 -17.36 7.32
CA ASP A 439 -20.16 -18.73 7.07
C ASP A 439 -19.23 -19.42 6.08
N SER A 440 -18.78 -18.71 5.04
CA SER A 440 -17.85 -19.23 4.05
C SER A 440 -16.50 -19.62 4.67
N VAL A 441 -15.94 -18.78 5.55
CA VAL A 441 -14.67 -19.03 6.25
C VAL A 441 -14.82 -20.15 7.29
N THR A 442 -15.93 -20.17 8.05
CA THR A 442 -16.14 -21.15 9.11
C THR A 442 -16.43 -22.56 8.58
N LEU A 443 -17.01 -22.68 7.39
CA LEU A 443 -17.28 -23.96 6.74
C LEU A 443 -16.06 -24.53 6.00
N ALA A 444 -15.06 -23.72 5.70
CA ALA A 444 -13.83 -24.16 5.06
C ALA A 444 -12.92 -24.87 6.07
N GLU A 445 -12.85 -26.20 5.98
CA GLU A 445 -12.00 -27.02 6.86
C GLU A 445 -10.51 -26.79 6.58
N ILE A 446 -9.69 -26.88 7.63
CA ILE A 446 -8.22 -26.86 7.54
C ILE A 446 -7.73 -27.97 6.58
N GLU A 447 -6.82 -27.64 5.67
CA GLU A 447 -6.23 -28.56 4.72
C GLU A 447 -5.10 -29.41 5.34
N ASP A 448 -4.88 -30.60 4.77
CA ASP A 448 -3.77 -31.50 5.13
C ASP A 448 -2.42 -30.86 4.68
N PRO A 449 -1.38 -30.79 5.53
CA PRO A 449 -1.19 -31.40 6.85
C PRO A 449 -1.38 -30.41 8.02
N ALA A 450 -2.07 -29.32 7.83
CA ALA A 450 -2.17 -28.26 8.82
C ALA A 450 -2.96 -28.64 10.10
N GLN A 451 -3.64 -29.79 10.13
CA GLN A 451 -4.19 -30.37 11.33
C GLN A 451 -3.14 -30.98 12.28
N SER A 452 -1.85 -31.00 11.90
CA SER A 452 -0.74 -31.46 12.76
C SER A 452 -0.79 -30.80 14.15
N TRP A 453 -0.51 -31.57 15.20
CA TRP A 453 -0.59 -31.11 16.59
C TRP A 453 0.70 -30.43 17.05
N ASN A 454 1.85 -30.88 16.55
CA ASN A 454 3.15 -30.31 16.92
C ASN A 454 3.55 -29.11 16.05
N ALA A 455 2.92 -28.92 14.89
CA ALA A 455 3.13 -27.74 14.07
C ALA A 455 2.28 -26.55 14.52
N LEU A 456 2.74 -25.34 14.17
CA LEU A 456 1.98 -24.11 14.29
C LEU A 456 1.23 -23.85 12.98
N THR A 457 -0.09 -23.87 13.03
CA THR A 457 -0.95 -23.63 11.87
C THR A 457 -1.33 -22.17 11.79
N VAL A 458 -1.14 -21.56 10.61
CA VAL A 458 -1.34 -20.13 10.38
C VAL A 458 -2.49 -19.91 9.40
N GLY A 459 -3.51 -19.22 9.85
CA GLY A 459 -4.57 -18.63 9.02
C GLY A 459 -4.23 -17.21 8.58
N ALA A 460 -5.15 -16.57 7.91
CA ALA A 460 -4.96 -15.21 7.41
C ALA A 460 -6.01 -14.24 7.97
N TYR A 461 -5.57 -13.03 8.32
CA TYR A 461 -6.41 -11.85 8.52
C TYR A 461 -5.98 -10.78 7.54
N THR A 462 -6.66 -9.62 7.51
CA THR A 462 -6.28 -8.53 6.63
C THR A 462 -6.58 -7.15 7.20
N ASP A 463 -5.64 -6.23 6.93
CA ASP A 463 -5.81 -4.78 7.07
C ASP A 463 -5.86 -4.08 5.70
N LYS A 464 -5.73 -4.84 4.60
CA LYS A 464 -5.71 -4.29 3.24
C LYS A 464 -7.12 -4.11 2.71
N THR A 465 -7.58 -2.86 2.66
CA THR A 465 -8.96 -2.52 2.27
C THR A 465 -9.06 -1.41 1.22
N THR A 466 -7.93 -0.90 0.75
CA THR A 466 -7.89 0.21 -0.21
C THR A 466 -7.40 -0.28 -1.56
N HIS A 467 -8.13 0.02 -2.63
CA HIS A 467 -7.69 -0.18 -4.00
C HIS A 467 -7.91 1.09 -4.82
N THR A 468 -7.12 1.29 -5.86
CA THR A 468 -7.18 2.46 -6.75
C THR A 468 -7.28 2.07 -8.22
N ASP A 469 -7.25 0.78 -8.53
CA ASP A 469 -7.34 0.27 -9.88
C ASP A 469 -8.72 0.59 -10.48
N ARG A 470 -8.69 1.30 -11.61
CA ARG A 470 -9.91 1.73 -12.32
C ARG A 470 -10.66 0.57 -12.99
N GLU A 471 -10.00 -0.55 -13.22
CA GLU A 471 -10.64 -1.75 -13.74
C GLU A 471 -11.73 -2.24 -12.77
N TYR A 472 -11.52 -1.98 -11.47
CA TYR A 472 -12.43 -2.38 -10.40
C TYR A 472 -13.21 -1.21 -9.80
N ASP A 473 -13.48 -0.16 -10.57
CA ASP A 473 -14.33 0.95 -10.11
C ASP A 473 -15.71 0.43 -9.69
N GLY A 474 -16.09 0.73 -8.44
CA GLY A 474 -17.34 0.27 -7.82
C GLY A 474 -17.26 -1.06 -7.11
N TRP A 475 -16.16 -1.81 -7.21
CA TRP A 475 -15.90 -2.99 -6.38
C TRP A 475 -15.53 -2.57 -4.96
N SER A 476 -15.72 -3.47 -4.01
CA SER A 476 -15.38 -3.22 -2.61
C SER A 476 -14.48 -4.34 -2.06
N PRO A 477 -13.65 -4.05 -1.04
CA PRO A 477 -12.95 -5.10 -0.31
C PRO A 477 -13.94 -6.12 0.24
N PHE A 478 -13.61 -7.40 0.11
CA PHE A 478 -14.50 -8.47 0.55
C PHE A 478 -14.46 -8.63 2.07
N ALA A 479 -13.28 -8.58 2.68
CA ALA A 479 -13.12 -8.46 4.13
C ALA A 479 -12.92 -7.00 4.54
N MET A 480 -13.35 -6.65 5.72
CA MET A 480 -13.07 -5.35 6.33
C MET A 480 -11.68 -5.37 6.98
N SER A 481 -11.12 -4.19 7.28
CA SER A 481 -9.86 -4.10 8.06
C SER A 481 -10.02 -4.79 9.41
N GLU A 482 -8.97 -5.45 9.87
CA GLU A 482 -8.92 -6.24 11.10
C GLU A 482 -9.80 -7.52 11.10
N ASP A 483 -10.29 -7.94 9.95
CA ASP A 483 -11.13 -9.14 9.82
C ASP A 483 -10.33 -10.35 9.32
N ILE A 484 -10.87 -11.56 9.48
CA ILE A 484 -10.30 -12.77 8.91
C ILE A 484 -10.25 -12.61 7.37
N ALA A 485 -9.15 -12.96 6.74
CA ALA A 485 -9.04 -12.87 5.29
C ALA A 485 -9.97 -13.87 4.58
N PRO A 486 -10.50 -13.53 3.39
CA PRO A 486 -11.46 -14.39 2.68
C PRO A 486 -10.94 -15.79 2.32
N SER A 487 -9.63 -15.92 2.23
CA SER A 487 -8.97 -17.20 1.93
C SER A 487 -8.69 -18.06 3.14
N SER A 488 -8.89 -17.55 4.36
CA SER A 488 -8.58 -18.31 5.57
C SER A 488 -9.52 -19.50 5.74
N ARG A 489 -9.08 -20.45 6.58
CA ARG A 489 -9.80 -21.68 6.90
C ARG A 489 -9.87 -21.86 8.41
N SER A 490 -10.76 -22.74 8.90
CA SER A 490 -10.95 -22.95 10.33
C SER A 490 -11.22 -24.41 10.69
N SER A 491 -11.15 -24.71 12.00
CA SER A 491 -11.53 -26.01 12.56
C SER A 491 -12.94 -26.04 13.14
N VAL A 492 -13.77 -25.01 12.88
CA VAL A 492 -15.10 -24.87 13.48
C VAL A 492 -16.03 -26.03 13.13
N SER A 493 -15.92 -26.56 11.91
CA SER A 493 -16.73 -27.69 11.42
C SER A 493 -16.31 -29.05 11.98
N TRP A 494 -15.19 -29.16 12.71
CA TRP A 494 -14.71 -30.45 13.21
C TRP A 494 -15.62 -31.06 14.27
N GLY A 495 -16.04 -32.32 14.04
CA GLY A 495 -17.04 -32.99 14.84
C GLY A 495 -16.58 -33.56 16.19
N TRP A 496 -15.36 -33.24 16.66
CA TRP A 496 -14.78 -33.77 17.92
C TRP A 496 -15.40 -33.14 19.18
N LYS A 497 -16.36 -32.26 19.01
CA LYS A 497 -17.03 -31.52 20.10
C LYS A 497 -16.01 -30.73 20.93
N LYS A 498 -15.93 -31.06 22.24
CA LYS A 498 -15.04 -30.35 23.17
C LYS A 498 -13.56 -30.76 23.10
N HIS A 499 -13.20 -31.70 22.27
CA HIS A 499 -11.85 -32.29 22.22
C HIS A 499 -11.09 -31.96 20.94
N ALA A 500 -11.71 -31.30 19.97
CA ALA A 500 -11.00 -30.85 18.77
C ALA A 500 -9.99 -29.76 19.12
N PRO A 501 -8.79 -29.81 18.55
CA PRO A 501 -7.87 -28.66 18.65
C PRO A 501 -8.46 -27.47 17.90
N TYR A 502 -8.19 -26.27 18.41
CA TYR A 502 -8.51 -25.05 17.69
C TYR A 502 -7.45 -24.78 16.64
N LYS A 503 -7.85 -24.73 15.38
CA LYS A 503 -6.99 -24.37 14.25
C LYS A 503 -7.70 -23.32 13.37
N PRO A 504 -6.96 -22.36 12.81
CA PRO A 504 -5.52 -22.13 12.98
C PRO A 504 -5.15 -21.76 14.42
N ASP A 505 -3.85 -21.94 14.79
CA ASP A 505 -3.36 -21.56 16.12
C ASP A 505 -3.26 -20.03 16.26
N LEU A 506 -2.98 -19.32 15.16
CA LEU A 506 -2.95 -17.87 15.05
C LEU A 506 -3.17 -17.44 13.58
N VAL A 507 -3.34 -16.16 13.37
CA VAL A 507 -3.46 -15.54 12.04
C VAL A 507 -2.42 -14.42 11.88
N GLU A 508 -2.07 -14.12 10.61
CA GLU A 508 -1.19 -13.02 10.22
C GLU A 508 -1.73 -12.41 8.91
N GLU A 509 -1.21 -11.25 8.48
CA GLU A 509 -1.67 -10.58 7.26
C GLU A 509 -1.52 -11.48 6.04
N GLY A 510 -2.62 -11.74 5.36
CA GLY A 510 -2.68 -12.58 4.15
C GLY A 510 -3.24 -11.85 2.93
N GLY A 511 -3.48 -10.55 3.02
CA GLY A 511 -4.13 -9.81 1.93
C GLY A 511 -5.64 -10.02 1.89
N ASN A 512 -6.27 -9.40 0.91
CA ASN A 512 -7.71 -9.35 0.74
C ASN A 512 -8.11 -9.61 -0.71
N LYS A 513 -9.40 -9.72 -0.95
CA LYS A 513 -10.01 -9.85 -2.29
C LYS A 513 -10.99 -8.71 -2.51
N LEU A 514 -11.28 -8.40 -3.77
CA LEU A 514 -12.39 -7.53 -4.15
C LEU A 514 -13.63 -8.36 -4.48
N ILE A 515 -14.79 -7.82 -4.15
CA ILE A 515 -16.09 -8.37 -4.54
C ILE A 515 -16.81 -7.38 -5.46
N SER A 516 -17.43 -7.92 -6.52
CA SER A 516 -18.21 -7.13 -7.49
C SER A 516 -19.42 -6.46 -6.83
N PRO A 517 -19.94 -5.34 -7.39
CA PRO A 517 -21.16 -4.70 -6.90
C PRO A 517 -22.40 -5.63 -6.92
N SER A 518 -22.46 -6.55 -7.87
CA SER A 518 -23.51 -7.58 -7.99
C SER A 518 -23.32 -8.76 -7.02
N ARG A 519 -22.15 -8.83 -6.34
CA ARG A 519 -21.76 -9.91 -5.44
C ARG A 519 -21.77 -11.31 -6.07
N ASP A 520 -21.41 -11.40 -7.33
CA ASP A 520 -21.34 -12.64 -8.12
C ASP A 520 -19.89 -13.03 -8.51
N GLU A 521 -18.95 -12.12 -8.30
CA GLU A 521 -17.54 -12.33 -8.63
C GLU A 521 -16.62 -11.79 -7.54
N ILE A 522 -15.52 -12.53 -7.29
CA ILE A 522 -14.42 -12.10 -6.43
C ILE A 522 -13.11 -12.20 -7.20
N THR A 523 -12.18 -11.28 -6.92
CA THR A 523 -10.88 -11.26 -7.58
C THR A 523 -9.76 -10.88 -6.63
N ASN A 524 -8.55 -11.36 -6.91
CA ASN A 524 -7.33 -10.90 -6.27
C ASN A 524 -6.82 -9.66 -7.00
N THR A 525 -6.26 -8.72 -6.26
CA THR A 525 -5.60 -7.55 -6.84
C THR A 525 -4.21 -7.37 -6.26
N ILE A 526 -3.33 -6.74 -7.04
CA ILE A 526 -1.97 -6.41 -6.61
C ILE A 526 -2.01 -5.55 -5.33
N GLU A 527 -2.90 -4.57 -5.29
CA GLU A 527 -2.99 -3.59 -4.19
C GLU A 527 -3.44 -4.19 -2.86
N LEU A 528 -4.25 -5.26 -2.90
CA LEU A 528 -4.72 -5.98 -1.71
C LEU A 528 -3.85 -7.18 -1.34
N SER A 529 -2.69 -7.32 -1.96
CA SER A 529 -1.70 -8.36 -1.70
C SER A 529 -0.46 -7.79 -0.99
N LEU A 530 0.46 -8.65 -0.58
CA LEU A 530 1.73 -8.25 0.02
C LEU A 530 2.82 -8.20 -1.06
N LEU A 531 3.61 -7.14 -1.07
CA LEU A 531 4.76 -7.01 -1.98
C LEU A 531 5.89 -7.92 -1.51
N THR A 532 6.49 -8.64 -2.45
CA THR A 532 7.57 -9.59 -2.18
C THR A 532 8.53 -9.71 -3.36
N THR A 533 9.48 -10.65 -3.27
CA THR A 533 10.43 -10.94 -4.35
C THR A 533 9.84 -11.90 -5.37
N SER A 534 10.25 -11.75 -6.64
CA SER A 534 9.89 -12.66 -7.73
C SER A 534 10.97 -13.74 -7.95
N GLY A 535 10.58 -14.86 -8.49
CA GLY A 535 11.50 -15.86 -9.02
C GLY A 535 12.14 -15.49 -10.37
N ARG A 536 11.75 -14.37 -10.99
CA ARG A 536 12.26 -13.88 -12.28
C ARG A 536 13.50 -12.99 -12.13
N ALA A 537 14.56 -13.49 -11.59
CA ALA A 537 15.76 -12.77 -11.13
C ALA A 537 16.35 -11.65 -12.03
N THR A 538 15.93 -11.50 -13.28
CA THR A 538 16.50 -10.53 -14.25
C THR A 538 15.50 -9.50 -14.75
N ASN A 539 14.28 -9.90 -15.03
CA ASN A 539 13.30 -9.05 -15.73
C ASN A 539 12.26 -8.42 -14.78
N GLN A 540 12.06 -9.02 -13.65
CA GLN A 540 11.11 -8.59 -12.65
C GLN A 540 11.59 -9.07 -11.28
N LEU A 541 11.96 -8.15 -10.41
CA LEU A 541 12.50 -8.51 -9.08
C LEU A 541 11.41 -8.56 -8.00
N PHE A 542 10.31 -7.88 -8.23
CA PHE A 542 9.18 -7.78 -7.32
C PHE A 542 7.95 -8.48 -7.89
N GLU A 543 7.20 -9.10 -7.00
CA GLU A 543 5.92 -9.76 -7.26
C GLU A 543 5.05 -9.60 -6.01
N VAL A 544 3.82 -10.08 -6.05
CA VAL A 544 2.94 -10.11 -4.88
C VAL A 544 2.67 -11.53 -4.42
N ASN A 545 2.36 -11.66 -3.14
CA ASN A 545 1.86 -12.89 -2.54
C ASN A 545 0.68 -12.59 -1.62
N SER A 546 -0.20 -13.54 -1.45
CA SER A 546 -1.40 -13.40 -0.63
C SER A 546 -1.79 -14.72 0.03
N ASP A 547 -2.97 -14.72 0.65
CA ASP A 547 -3.63 -15.86 1.25
C ASP A 547 -2.85 -16.41 2.48
N THR A 548 -3.20 -17.60 2.93
CA THR A 548 -2.57 -18.20 4.12
C THR A 548 -1.09 -18.53 3.91
N SER A 549 -0.65 -18.65 2.66
CA SER A 549 0.75 -18.80 2.31
C SER A 549 1.58 -17.57 2.71
N ALA A 550 1.10 -16.38 2.42
CA ALA A 550 1.78 -15.14 2.82
C ALA A 550 1.84 -15.01 4.34
N ALA A 551 0.73 -15.26 5.02
CA ALA A 551 0.67 -15.27 6.48
C ALA A 551 1.66 -16.28 7.10
N CYS A 552 1.77 -17.49 6.55
CA CYS A 552 2.72 -18.51 6.98
C CYS A 552 4.17 -18.02 6.88
N ALA A 553 4.54 -17.36 5.78
CA ALA A 553 5.88 -16.79 5.60
C ALA A 553 6.19 -15.69 6.61
N LEU A 554 5.24 -14.80 6.92
CA LEU A 554 5.41 -13.76 7.92
C LEU A 554 5.61 -14.33 9.33
N VAL A 555 4.82 -15.33 9.71
CA VAL A 555 5.00 -16.00 11.01
C VAL A 555 6.33 -16.75 11.06
N SER A 556 6.79 -17.34 9.96
CA SER A 556 8.10 -17.99 9.86
C SER A 556 9.24 -16.99 10.07
N LYS A 557 9.12 -15.77 9.55
CA LYS A 557 10.02 -14.65 9.83
C LYS A 557 10.06 -14.32 11.32
N HIS A 558 8.90 -14.17 11.97
CA HIS A 558 8.82 -13.87 13.40
C HIS A 558 9.45 -14.98 14.24
N ALA A 559 9.20 -16.23 13.91
CA ALA A 559 9.80 -17.38 14.59
C ALA A 559 11.32 -17.39 14.46
N ALA A 560 11.87 -17.14 13.26
CA ALA A 560 13.31 -17.11 13.04
C ALA A 560 13.99 -15.95 13.76
N MET A 561 13.35 -14.77 13.82
CA MET A 561 13.84 -13.64 14.63
C MET A 561 13.91 -14.00 16.11
N LEU A 562 12.87 -14.60 16.67
CA LEU A 562 12.84 -15.05 18.06
C LEU A 562 13.90 -16.12 18.32
N MET A 563 14.04 -17.11 17.43
CA MET A 563 15.03 -18.18 17.55
C MET A 563 16.47 -17.64 17.52
N ALA A 564 16.73 -16.64 16.70
CA ALA A 564 18.04 -15.97 16.66
C ALA A 564 18.30 -15.12 17.90
N GLN A 565 17.28 -14.46 18.44
CA GLN A 565 17.40 -13.62 19.63
C GLN A 565 17.53 -14.43 20.93
N TYR A 566 16.90 -15.62 20.99
CA TYR A 566 16.87 -16.49 22.17
C TYR A 566 17.39 -17.89 21.83
N PRO A 567 18.71 -18.04 21.66
CA PRO A 567 19.33 -19.28 21.20
C PRO A 567 19.14 -20.48 22.13
N GLU A 568 18.86 -20.23 23.41
CA GLU A 568 18.65 -21.23 24.45
C GLU A 568 17.22 -21.78 24.52
N TYR A 569 16.28 -21.17 23.79
CA TYR A 569 14.89 -21.60 23.85
C TYR A 569 14.63 -22.79 22.90
N TRP A 570 13.81 -23.68 23.36
CA TRP A 570 13.32 -24.80 22.57
C TRP A 570 12.34 -24.34 21.49
N PRO A 571 12.22 -25.06 20.38
CA PRO A 571 11.22 -24.79 19.32
C PRO A 571 9.80 -24.65 19.87
N GLU A 572 9.41 -25.50 20.83
CA GLU A 572 8.09 -25.42 21.48
C GLU A 572 7.91 -24.14 22.31
N THR A 573 8.99 -23.60 22.89
CA THR A 573 8.95 -22.32 23.61
C THR A 573 8.72 -21.18 22.64
N ILE A 574 9.40 -21.16 21.48
CA ILE A 574 9.18 -20.17 20.42
C ILE A 574 7.73 -20.24 19.91
N ARG A 575 7.21 -21.47 19.65
CA ARG A 575 5.81 -21.68 19.30
C ARG A 575 4.87 -21.11 20.37
N GLY A 576 5.13 -21.42 21.63
CA GLY A 576 4.34 -20.95 22.76
C GLY A 576 4.33 -19.42 22.88
N LEU A 577 5.46 -18.74 22.64
CA LEU A 577 5.58 -17.29 22.65
C LEU A 577 4.75 -16.64 21.53
N LEU A 578 4.81 -17.19 20.32
CA LEU A 578 4.02 -16.70 19.18
C LEU A 578 2.52 -16.77 19.48
N VAL A 579 2.03 -17.91 19.97
CA VAL A 579 0.61 -18.08 20.32
C VAL A 579 0.23 -17.18 21.51
N HIS A 580 1.09 -17.06 22.52
CA HIS A 580 0.83 -16.25 23.70
C HIS A 580 0.72 -14.75 23.37
N THR A 581 1.48 -14.26 22.41
CA THR A 581 1.48 -12.85 22.01
C THR A 581 0.40 -12.50 20.99
N ALA A 582 -0.18 -13.49 20.31
CA ALA A 582 -1.29 -13.30 19.40
C ALA A 582 -2.50 -12.70 20.13
N ARG A 583 -3.21 -11.81 19.47
CA ARG A 583 -4.39 -11.11 20.03
C ARG A 583 -5.52 -11.13 19.02
N TRP A 584 -6.71 -11.30 19.52
CA TRP A 584 -7.90 -11.14 18.73
C TRP A 584 -8.07 -9.66 18.36
N THR A 585 -8.42 -9.39 17.14
CA THR A 585 -8.82 -8.05 16.72
C THR A 585 -10.23 -7.75 17.20
N SER A 586 -10.64 -6.48 17.11
CA SER A 586 -11.99 -6.09 17.52
C SER A 586 -13.10 -6.78 16.72
N ARG A 587 -12.79 -7.19 15.48
CA ARG A 587 -13.74 -7.86 14.58
C ARG A 587 -13.81 -9.37 14.73
N MET A 588 -12.78 -9.98 15.32
CA MET A 588 -12.75 -11.41 15.59
C MET A 588 -13.48 -11.77 16.92
N HIS A 589 -13.88 -10.78 17.70
CA HIS A 589 -14.71 -10.91 18.88
C HIS A 589 -16.19 -10.89 18.50
#